data_902054db018fcedd3fcd72eab6198daa
#
_entry.id   902054db018fcedd3fcd72eab6198daa
#
_cell.length_a   1.000
_cell.length_b   1.000
_cell.length_c   1.000
_cell.angle_alpha   90.00
_cell.angle_beta   90.00
_cell.angle_gamma   90.00
#
_symmetry.space_group_name_H-M   'P 1'
#
loop_
_entity.id
_entity.type
_entity.pdbx_description
1 polymer ?
#
loop_
_entity_poly.entity_id
_entity_poly.type
_entity_poly.pdbx_seq_one_letter_code
_entity_poly.pdbx_strand_id
1 'polypeptide(L)'
;MKKTVAFLFLLFSFLQSSTIIAQDLLRSNDLSTLKVDSLTDSDIAKIQAQLQSNNLTISQVEPMALSKGMPASEFAKLKVRLATPRATTDTSITGKMTEGESTRKQEEIVNTKNKDNINPLIFGSELFDNPTLNFEPNLKLATPVNYILGSGDELQVSVYGVQEFSASIPVSVEGKVSIQNVGQLSVSGMTIEAATQKIRGAIARVYSTVSSGQSQVSVSLSRIRTIKVTLIGSAQPGNYSVSSLATVYNALFLGGGPGKNGSYRNIELLRDNKVYRTIDIYHFLVNGDQSDNVGLKDNDVIRIPAYNQRVTVEGEVKRPGLFEMKKGETFATLLSFASGFNEFAYTASVNVLQKTSKEFKVRDISSAEYSSYQPQSGDVFRVTKILNRFENRIKIEGAVFRPDTYSFYEGMRISDLILKADGLKEDAYSKRARIIRLQDDLTTEIVNVDLEQAMGGNLEADIALKKEDVVTVYSILDFVEEYKVTIDGEIKKPGVYDYHEGLTLNDFLVQAGGLTGSASKRVEIARMIVSEQIDDANPNKAELFNIEISPTN
;
A
#
# COMPACT_ATOMS: atom_id res chain seq x y z
N MET A 1 16.42 55.55 41.69
CA MET A 1 16.70 54.95 40.39
C MET A 1 17.49 53.61 40.43
N LYS A 2 17.55 52.89 41.55
CA LYS A 2 18.24 51.58 41.67
C LYS A 2 17.30 50.38 41.93
N LYS A 3 15.99 50.62 42.10
CA LYS A 3 15.00 49.53 42.31
C LYS A 3 14.14 49.17 41.09
N THR A 4 14.16 50.00 40.04
CA THR A 4 13.41 49.75 38.78
C THR A 4 14.19 48.95 37.74
N VAL A 5 15.52 48.87 37.85
CA VAL A 5 16.38 48.06 36.94
C VAL A 5 16.42 46.59 37.34
N ALA A 6 16.24 46.28 38.64
CA ALA A 6 16.20 44.89 39.11
C ALA A 6 14.91 44.16 38.76
N PHE A 7 13.79 44.90 38.58
CA PHE A 7 12.50 44.29 38.20
C PHE A 7 12.40 44.03 36.67
N LEU A 8 13.14 44.78 35.87
CA LEU A 8 13.20 44.55 34.42
C LEU A 8 14.13 43.37 34.06
N PHE A 9 15.12 43.06 34.91
CA PHE A 9 16.02 41.94 34.71
C PHE A 9 15.39 40.60 35.14
N LEU A 10 14.45 40.62 36.07
CA LEU A 10 13.69 39.42 36.50
C LEU A 10 12.52 39.09 35.57
N LEU A 11 12.01 40.05 34.79
CA LEU A 11 10.99 39.81 33.77
C LEU A 11 11.60 39.29 32.44
N PHE A 12 12.89 39.50 32.22
CA PHE A 12 13.59 39.01 31.00
C PHE A 12 14.17 37.61 31.18
N SER A 13 14.27 37.10 32.41
CA SER A 13 14.73 35.74 32.69
C SER A 13 13.62 34.67 32.65
N PHE A 14 12.33 35.08 32.48
CA PHE A 14 11.19 34.16 32.36
C PHE A 14 10.68 33.98 30.93
N LEU A 15 11.33 34.61 29.94
CA LEU A 15 10.95 34.52 28.51
C LEU A 15 11.99 33.79 27.63
N GLN A 16 12.90 33.05 28.27
CA GLN A 16 13.87 32.22 27.53
C GLN A 16 13.86 30.77 27.98
N SER A 17 12.73 30.09 27.86
CA SER A 17 12.69 28.63 28.04
C SER A 17 11.60 27.98 27.20
N SER A 18 11.58 28.22 25.87
CA SER A 18 10.75 27.42 24.99
C SER A 18 11.14 27.44 23.50
N THR A 19 12.44 27.51 23.17
CA THR A 19 12.86 27.46 21.76
C THR A 19 14.07 26.57 21.48
N ILE A 20 14.28 25.49 22.23
CA ILE A 20 15.34 24.52 21.94
C ILE A 20 14.82 23.11 22.14
N ILE A 21 13.87 22.63 21.33
CA ILE A 21 13.54 21.19 21.31
C ILE A 21 13.33 20.64 19.89
N ALA A 22 13.16 21.49 18.87
CA ALA A 22 12.75 21.00 17.55
C ALA A 22 13.88 20.81 16.52
N GLN A 23 15.12 21.18 16.83
CA GLN A 23 16.17 21.18 15.79
C GLN A 23 16.94 19.87 15.65
N ASP A 24 16.84 18.90 16.59
CA ASP A 24 17.72 17.73 16.51
C ASP A 24 17.20 16.47 17.21
N LEU A 25 15.97 16.04 16.96
CA LEU A 25 15.44 14.80 17.52
C LEU A 25 16.27 13.58 17.12
N LEU A 26 16.86 13.60 15.91
CA LEU A 26 17.76 12.54 15.43
C LEU A 26 19.18 12.65 16.00
N ARG A 27 19.59 13.85 16.49
CA ARG A 27 20.92 14.09 17.06
C ARG A 27 20.93 14.14 18.59
N SER A 28 19.77 14.25 19.24
CA SER A 28 19.68 14.18 20.70
C SER A 28 20.09 12.79 21.19
N ASN A 29 20.96 12.76 22.18
CA ASN A 29 21.42 11.49 22.79
C ASN A 29 20.50 10.96 23.89
N ASP A 30 19.53 11.76 24.35
CA ASP A 30 18.57 11.36 25.39
C ASP A 30 17.17 11.92 25.07
N LEU A 31 16.22 11.01 24.90
CA LEU A 31 14.82 11.30 24.61
C LEU A 31 13.87 10.88 25.76
N SER A 32 14.42 10.53 26.94
CA SER A 32 13.63 9.99 28.06
C SER A 32 12.63 10.99 28.66
N THR A 33 12.88 12.29 28.52
CA THR A 33 12.04 13.35 29.05
C THR A 33 11.08 13.96 28.02
N LEU A 34 11.13 13.50 26.77
CA LEU A 34 10.32 14.06 25.68
C LEU A 34 8.84 13.65 25.85
N LYS A 35 7.96 14.63 26.00
CA LYS A 35 6.51 14.45 25.97
C LYS A 35 5.96 14.91 24.63
N VAL A 36 5.40 14.01 23.86
CA VAL A 36 4.85 14.30 22.52
C VAL A 36 3.68 15.27 22.56
N ASP A 37 2.93 15.30 23.65
CA ASP A 37 1.82 16.24 23.85
C ASP A 37 2.29 17.71 23.99
N SER A 38 3.56 17.96 24.32
CA SER A 38 4.15 19.31 24.40
C SER A 38 4.74 19.81 23.07
N LEU A 39 4.83 18.97 22.04
CA LEU A 39 5.31 19.36 20.71
C LEU A 39 4.23 20.15 19.97
N THR A 40 4.64 21.25 19.35
CA THR A 40 3.75 22.04 18.48
C THR A 40 3.57 21.37 17.12
N ASP A 41 2.56 21.75 16.36
CA ASP A 41 2.33 21.23 15.00
C ASP A 41 3.49 21.62 14.06
N SER A 42 4.15 22.78 14.30
CA SER A 42 5.37 23.18 13.61
C SER A 42 6.53 22.22 13.89
N ASP A 43 6.65 21.70 15.10
CA ASP A 43 7.70 20.75 15.48
C ASP A 43 7.47 19.39 14.85
N ILE A 44 6.21 18.95 14.79
CA ILE A 44 5.81 17.72 14.08
C ILE A 44 6.12 17.83 12.58
N ALA A 45 5.83 18.99 11.96
CA ALA A 45 6.15 19.22 10.54
C ALA A 45 7.67 19.19 10.28
N LYS A 46 8.48 19.75 11.19
CA LYS A 46 9.96 19.69 11.08
C LYS A 46 10.49 18.26 11.21
N ILE A 47 9.95 17.49 12.15
CA ILE A 47 10.29 16.06 12.29
C ILE A 47 9.94 15.31 11.02
N GLN A 48 8.77 15.55 10.44
CA GLN A 48 8.34 14.93 9.19
C GLN A 48 9.26 15.29 8.02
N ALA A 49 9.65 16.56 7.90
CA ALA A 49 10.59 17.02 6.89
C ALA A 49 11.99 16.39 7.05
N GLN A 50 12.47 16.22 8.29
CA GLN A 50 13.73 15.55 8.59
C GLN A 50 13.70 14.05 8.27
N LEU A 51 12.60 13.36 8.53
CA LEU A 51 12.42 11.96 8.14
C LEU A 51 12.48 11.80 6.63
N GLN A 52 11.79 12.69 5.90
CA GLN A 52 11.79 12.70 4.44
C GLN A 52 13.18 13.02 3.84
N SER A 53 13.88 14.03 4.38
CA SER A 53 15.21 14.43 3.89
C SER A 53 16.28 13.35 4.09
N ASN A 54 16.11 12.49 5.09
CA ASN A 54 17.03 11.38 5.37
C ASN A 54 16.55 10.04 4.81
N ASN A 55 15.47 10.00 4.03
CA ASN A 55 14.84 8.78 3.48
C ASN A 55 14.52 7.71 4.55
N LEU A 56 14.15 8.16 5.77
CA LEU A 56 13.83 7.27 6.88
C LEU A 56 12.32 7.12 7.04
N THR A 57 11.87 5.88 7.20
CA THR A 57 10.48 5.58 7.57
C THR A 57 10.30 5.60 9.09
N ILE A 58 9.07 5.86 9.56
CA ILE A 58 8.74 5.84 11.00
C ILE A 58 9.12 4.51 11.65
N SER A 59 8.92 3.39 10.95
CA SER A 59 9.27 2.05 11.44
C SER A 59 10.77 1.82 11.60
N GLN A 60 11.60 2.53 10.81
CA GLN A 60 13.06 2.46 10.94
C GLN A 60 13.60 3.32 12.09
N VAL A 61 12.86 4.37 12.44
CA VAL A 61 13.25 5.29 13.53
C VAL A 61 12.79 4.78 14.90
N GLU A 62 11.80 3.92 14.96
CA GLU A 62 11.27 3.34 16.21
C GLU A 62 12.37 2.72 17.09
N PRO A 63 13.18 1.76 16.61
CA PRO A 63 14.24 1.16 17.45
C PRO A 63 15.30 2.18 17.87
N MET A 64 15.56 3.21 17.04
CA MET A 64 16.52 4.26 17.38
C MET A 64 15.99 5.20 18.46
N ALA A 65 14.72 5.57 18.42
CA ALA A 65 14.10 6.42 19.43
C ALA A 65 14.02 5.72 20.80
N LEU A 66 13.63 4.44 20.80
CA LEU A 66 13.57 3.62 22.01
C LEU A 66 14.98 3.39 22.62
N SER A 67 16.00 3.15 21.80
CA SER A 67 17.39 3.01 22.29
C SER A 67 17.97 4.30 22.87
N LYS A 68 17.41 5.46 22.50
CA LYS A 68 17.73 6.78 23.07
C LYS A 68 16.85 7.16 24.27
N GLY A 69 16.13 6.20 24.85
CA GLY A 69 15.38 6.36 26.08
C GLY A 69 13.93 6.86 25.90
N MET A 70 13.42 7.03 24.68
CA MET A 70 12.02 7.46 24.48
C MET A 70 11.05 6.39 24.96
N PRO A 71 10.06 6.73 25.81
CA PRO A 71 9.04 5.77 26.23
C PRO A 71 8.21 5.28 25.04
N ALA A 72 7.91 3.99 24.98
CA ALA A 72 7.14 3.38 23.89
C ALA A 72 5.74 4.03 23.74
N SER A 73 5.12 4.46 24.83
CA SER A 73 3.86 5.19 24.83
C SER A 73 3.95 6.56 24.15
N GLU A 74 5.04 7.29 24.35
CA GLU A 74 5.27 8.58 23.70
C GLU A 74 5.60 8.40 22.22
N PHE A 75 6.35 7.35 21.86
CA PHE A 75 6.59 7.03 20.45
C PHE A 75 5.30 6.66 19.71
N ALA A 76 4.40 5.91 20.35
CA ALA A 76 3.09 5.59 19.79
C ALA A 76 2.24 6.87 19.50
N LYS A 77 2.26 7.85 20.42
CA LYS A 77 1.61 9.15 20.21
C LYS A 77 2.24 9.92 19.04
N LEU A 78 3.57 9.93 18.94
CA LEU A 78 4.30 10.56 17.83
C LEU A 78 3.92 9.94 16.49
N LYS A 79 3.83 8.63 16.42
CA LYS A 79 3.42 7.87 15.24
C LYS A 79 2.02 8.26 14.76
N VAL A 80 1.07 8.40 15.68
CA VAL A 80 -0.30 8.84 15.39
C VAL A 80 -0.30 10.28 14.85
N ARG A 81 0.42 11.21 15.49
CA ARG A 81 0.49 12.62 15.08
C ARG A 81 1.18 12.82 13.73
N LEU A 82 2.18 12.00 13.39
CA LEU A 82 2.85 12.01 12.08
C LEU A 82 2.02 11.36 10.97
N ALA A 83 1.09 10.46 11.32
CA ALA A 83 0.21 9.78 10.36
C ALA A 83 -1.06 10.58 10.02
N THR A 84 -1.41 11.63 10.76
CA THR A 84 -2.61 12.43 10.55
C THR A 84 -2.32 13.58 9.59
N PRO A 85 -2.81 13.59 8.34
CA PRO A 85 -2.65 14.72 7.43
C PRO A 85 -3.56 15.86 7.92
N ARG A 86 -2.97 17.00 8.31
CA ARG A 86 -3.72 18.17 8.74
C ARG A 86 -3.81 19.20 7.62
N ALA A 87 -5.02 19.65 7.35
CA ALA A 87 -5.31 20.77 6.47
C ALA A 87 -4.69 22.06 7.02
N THR A 88 -3.81 22.66 6.25
CA THR A 88 -3.31 24.02 6.51
C THR A 88 -4.31 25.02 5.97
N THR A 89 -4.99 25.71 6.87
CA THR A 89 -5.64 26.99 6.61
C THR A 89 -4.58 28.09 6.74
N ASP A 90 -4.17 28.67 5.65
CA ASP A 90 -3.49 29.95 5.66
C ASP A 90 -4.31 31.01 4.93
N THR A 91 -4.82 31.95 5.74
CA THR A 91 -5.41 33.19 5.29
C THR A 91 -4.38 34.29 5.52
N SER A 92 -3.86 34.88 4.47
CA SER A 92 -3.53 36.32 4.49
C SER A 92 -3.27 36.85 3.09
N ILE A 93 -4.17 37.72 2.70
CA ILE A 93 -4.15 38.62 1.57
C ILE A 93 -3.25 39.79 1.91
N THR A 94 -2.28 40.14 1.06
CA THR A 94 -1.94 41.53 0.80
C THR A 94 -1.25 41.64 -0.57
N GLY A 95 -1.87 42.42 -1.42
CA GLY A 95 -1.40 42.66 -2.78
C GLY A 95 -0.26 43.67 -2.87
N LYS A 96 0.44 43.58 -4.00
CA LYS A 96 0.99 44.77 -4.68
C LYS A 96 1.22 44.45 -6.15
N MET A 97 0.52 45.18 -6.97
CA MET A 97 0.77 45.29 -8.41
C MET A 97 2.11 45.96 -8.67
N THR A 98 2.84 45.46 -9.65
CA THR A 98 3.74 46.27 -10.49
C THR A 98 3.80 45.67 -11.89
N GLU A 99 3.49 46.49 -12.87
CA GLU A 99 3.59 46.24 -14.31
C GLU A 99 5.05 46.12 -14.75
N GLY A 100 5.27 45.34 -15.81
CA GLY A 100 6.48 45.49 -16.63
C GLY A 100 6.94 44.24 -17.39
N GLU A 101 6.63 44.27 -18.65
CA GLU A 101 7.40 43.69 -19.77
C GLU A 101 7.35 42.19 -20.09
N SER A 102 6.77 42.00 -21.23
CA SER A 102 6.70 40.88 -22.14
C SER A 102 8.07 40.34 -22.54
N THR A 103 8.33 39.07 -22.25
CA THR A 103 9.20 38.24 -23.08
C THR A 103 8.63 36.81 -23.10
N ARG A 104 8.16 36.40 -24.29
CA ARG A 104 7.68 35.04 -24.55
C ARG A 104 8.84 34.05 -24.40
N LYS A 105 8.89 33.36 -23.26
CA LYS A 105 9.46 32.03 -23.14
C LYS A 105 8.31 31.05 -23.16
N GLN A 106 8.39 30.08 -24.07
CA GLN A 106 7.56 28.86 -23.98
C GLN A 106 7.91 28.20 -22.64
N GLU A 107 7.10 28.47 -21.64
CA GLU A 107 7.08 27.67 -20.42
C GLU A 107 6.36 26.36 -20.76
N GLU A 108 7.10 25.28 -20.63
CA GLU A 108 6.49 23.98 -20.39
C GLU A 108 5.41 24.17 -19.30
N ILE A 109 4.18 23.96 -19.67
CA ILE A 109 3.07 23.90 -18.71
C ILE A 109 3.32 22.64 -17.89
N VAL A 110 4.10 22.79 -16.83
CA VAL A 110 4.07 21.84 -15.73
C VAL A 110 2.67 21.95 -15.16
N ASN A 111 1.85 20.99 -15.54
CA ASN A 111 0.48 20.83 -15.09
C ASN A 111 0.53 20.53 -13.58
N THR A 112 0.64 21.57 -12.74
CA THR A 112 0.34 21.48 -11.32
C THR A 112 -1.15 21.19 -11.22
N LYS A 113 -1.49 19.91 -11.38
CA LYS A 113 -2.83 19.42 -11.06
C LYS A 113 -3.09 19.81 -9.60
N ASN A 114 -3.97 20.78 -9.41
CA ASN A 114 -4.60 20.99 -8.11
C ASN A 114 -5.16 19.63 -7.68
N LYS A 115 -4.55 19.06 -6.62
CA LYS A 115 -5.05 17.85 -5.95
C LYS A 115 -6.30 18.18 -5.14
N ASP A 116 -7.26 18.88 -5.76
CA ASP A 116 -8.54 19.13 -5.11
C ASP A 116 -9.44 17.91 -5.30
N ASN A 117 -9.36 17.02 -4.33
CA ASN A 117 -10.44 16.13 -3.86
C ASN A 117 -11.23 15.36 -4.93
N ILE A 118 -10.55 14.70 -5.87
CA ILE A 118 -11.16 13.52 -6.47
C ILE A 118 -11.13 12.45 -5.37
N ASN A 119 -12.32 11.99 -4.96
CA ASN A 119 -12.39 10.93 -3.97
C ASN A 119 -11.64 9.71 -4.53
N PRO A 120 -10.49 9.29 -3.98
CA PRO A 120 -9.69 8.19 -4.52
C PRO A 120 -10.43 6.85 -4.51
N LEU A 121 -11.60 6.80 -3.89
CA LEU A 121 -12.46 5.61 -3.82
C LEU A 121 -13.40 5.47 -5.02
N ILE A 122 -13.50 6.46 -5.93
CA ILE A 122 -14.35 6.34 -7.13
C ILE A 122 -13.64 5.46 -8.15
N PHE A 123 -14.25 4.34 -8.50
CA PHE A 123 -13.70 3.43 -9.50
C PHE A 123 -13.56 4.13 -10.87
N GLY A 124 -12.35 4.13 -11.39
CA GLY A 124 -11.98 4.82 -12.62
C GLY A 124 -11.39 6.21 -12.43
N SER A 125 -11.44 6.81 -11.23
CA SER A 125 -10.80 8.10 -10.99
C SER A 125 -9.27 8.02 -11.08
N GLU A 126 -8.70 6.87 -10.76
CA GLU A 126 -7.27 6.61 -10.83
C GLU A 126 -6.66 6.78 -12.23
N LEU A 127 -7.46 6.66 -13.28
CA LEU A 127 -7.05 6.95 -14.66
C LEU A 127 -6.65 8.42 -14.86
N PHE A 128 -7.32 9.33 -14.14
CA PHE A 128 -7.15 10.77 -14.30
C PHE A 128 -6.27 11.39 -13.22
N ASP A 129 -6.02 10.66 -12.14
CA ASP A 129 -5.20 11.09 -11.00
C ASP A 129 -3.72 10.70 -11.14
N ASN A 130 -3.37 9.81 -12.08
CA ASN A 130 -2.01 9.35 -12.26
C ASN A 130 -1.22 10.32 -13.18
N PRO A 131 -0.27 11.11 -12.64
CA PRO A 131 0.49 12.08 -13.42
C PRO A 131 1.49 11.42 -14.39
N THR A 132 1.75 10.12 -14.26
CA THR A 132 2.68 9.39 -15.13
C THR A 132 1.98 8.81 -16.37
N LEU A 133 0.65 8.76 -16.37
CA LEU A 133 -0.11 8.31 -17.53
C LEU A 133 -0.16 9.45 -18.57
N ASN A 134 0.42 9.21 -19.71
CA ASN A 134 0.36 10.10 -20.85
C ASN A 134 -0.56 9.51 -21.93
N PHE A 135 -1.71 10.14 -22.13
CA PHE A 135 -2.65 9.80 -23.19
C PHE A 135 -2.51 10.73 -24.42
N GLU A 136 -1.42 11.48 -24.52
CA GLU A 136 -1.17 12.29 -25.72
C GLU A 136 -0.95 11.36 -26.93
N PRO A 137 -1.53 11.73 -28.09
CA PRO A 137 -1.27 11.01 -29.32
C PRO A 137 0.23 11.04 -29.62
N ASN A 138 0.83 9.89 -29.89
CA ASN A 138 2.23 9.83 -30.27
C ASN A 138 2.41 10.42 -31.69
N LEU A 139 2.73 11.69 -31.77
CA LEU A 139 2.94 12.42 -33.01
C LEU A 139 4.21 11.99 -33.78
N LYS A 140 5.06 11.14 -33.18
CA LYS A 140 6.26 10.56 -33.82
C LYS A 140 5.97 9.25 -34.56
N LEU A 141 4.76 8.73 -34.46
CA LEU A 141 4.33 7.56 -35.25
C LEU A 141 4.09 7.96 -36.70
N ALA A 142 4.25 6.99 -37.60
CA ALA A 142 3.85 7.17 -38.98
C ALA A 142 2.38 7.62 -39.07
N THR A 143 2.09 8.53 -39.99
CA THR A 143 0.73 8.99 -40.20
C THR A 143 -0.23 7.80 -40.35
N PRO A 144 -1.35 7.76 -39.60
CA PRO A 144 -2.29 6.67 -39.73
C PRO A 144 -2.78 6.53 -41.17
N VAL A 145 -2.84 5.31 -41.67
CA VAL A 145 -3.48 4.99 -42.93
C VAL A 145 -4.92 5.51 -42.87
N ASN A 146 -5.38 6.20 -43.91
CA ASN A 146 -6.68 6.88 -43.98
C ASN A 146 -6.76 8.20 -43.17
N TYR A 147 -5.65 8.83 -42.78
CA TYR A 147 -5.72 10.18 -42.24
C TYR A 147 -6.34 11.15 -43.25
N ILE A 148 -7.39 11.85 -42.85
CA ILE A 148 -8.09 12.82 -43.72
C ILE A 148 -7.47 14.19 -43.54
N LEU A 149 -6.88 14.70 -44.61
CA LEU A 149 -6.29 16.04 -44.65
C LEU A 149 -7.35 17.14 -44.48
N GLY A 150 -6.95 18.18 -43.77
CA GLY A 150 -7.77 19.36 -43.54
C GLY A 150 -6.95 20.63 -43.52
N SER A 151 -7.63 21.77 -43.45
CA SER A 151 -6.99 23.08 -43.32
C SER A 151 -6.13 23.15 -42.06
N GLY A 152 -4.88 23.64 -42.19
CA GLY A 152 -3.91 23.72 -41.10
C GLY A 152 -2.98 22.54 -40.98
N ASP A 153 -3.21 21.41 -41.68
CA ASP A 153 -2.23 20.37 -41.86
C ASP A 153 -1.04 20.86 -42.69
N GLU A 154 0.14 20.28 -42.53
CA GLU A 154 1.31 20.66 -43.30
C GLU A 154 1.94 19.41 -43.92
N LEU A 155 2.12 19.47 -45.25
CA LEU A 155 2.67 18.36 -46.03
C LEU A 155 4.15 18.64 -46.34
N GLN A 156 5.00 17.65 -46.12
CA GLN A 156 6.35 17.64 -46.65
C GLN A 156 6.30 16.98 -48.02
N VAL A 157 6.55 17.75 -49.05
CA VAL A 157 6.63 17.24 -50.45
C VAL A 157 8.08 17.27 -50.86
N SER A 158 8.62 16.10 -51.20
CA SER A 158 10.02 15.93 -51.62
C SER A 158 10.08 15.21 -52.96
N VAL A 159 10.90 15.75 -53.86
CA VAL A 159 11.27 15.11 -55.13
C VAL A 159 12.75 14.84 -55.06
N TYR A 160 13.18 13.60 -55.40
CA TYR A 160 14.57 13.19 -55.40
C TYR A 160 14.88 12.34 -56.62
N GLY A 161 16.14 12.39 -57.07
CA GLY A 161 16.65 11.77 -58.27
C GLY A 161 17.37 12.79 -59.14
N VAL A 162 17.08 12.84 -60.46
CA VAL A 162 17.68 13.81 -61.36
C VAL A 162 17.25 15.25 -61.01
N GLN A 163 16.11 15.41 -60.44
CA GLN A 163 15.58 16.68 -59.96
C GLN A 163 15.29 16.57 -58.46
N GLU A 164 15.79 17.55 -57.70
CA GLU A 164 15.62 17.58 -56.25
C GLU A 164 14.97 18.87 -55.79
N PHE A 165 13.88 18.73 -55.06
CA PHE A 165 13.33 19.78 -54.24
C PHE A 165 12.63 19.21 -53.02
N SER A 166 12.57 19.98 -51.94
CA SER A 166 11.85 19.60 -50.74
C SER A 166 11.22 20.86 -50.15
N ALA A 167 9.91 20.80 -49.90
CA ALA A 167 9.14 21.92 -49.36
C ALA A 167 8.12 21.45 -48.32
N SER A 168 7.98 22.20 -47.24
CA SER A 168 6.89 22.06 -46.29
C SER A 168 5.77 23.00 -46.70
N ILE A 169 4.60 22.44 -47.00
CA ILE A 169 3.48 23.15 -47.65
C ILE A 169 2.25 23.02 -46.75
N PRO A 170 1.76 24.15 -46.19
CA PRO A 170 0.54 24.12 -45.40
C PRO A 170 -0.72 23.97 -46.30
N VAL A 171 -1.71 23.24 -45.80
CA VAL A 171 -3.05 23.20 -46.40
C VAL A 171 -3.77 24.49 -46.02
N SER A 172 -4.14 25.29 -47.02
CA SER A 172 -4.79 26.59 -46.84
C SER A 172 -6.19 26.44 -46.23
N VAL A 173 -6.79 27.59 -45.86
CA VAL A 173 -8.18 27.65 -45.35
C VAL A 173 -9.17 27.11 -46.39
N GLU A 174 -8.92 27.32 -47.69
CA GLU A 174 -9.74 26.77 -48.78
C GLU A 174 -9.44 25.28 -49.05
N GLY A 175 -8.59 24.64 -48.25
CA GLY A 175 -8.28 23.20 -48.37
C GLY A 175 -7.34 22.88 -49.53
N LYS A 176 -6.51 23.85 -49.97
CA LYS A 176 -5.59 23.69 -51.09
C LYS A 176 -4.14 23.73 -50.62
N VAL A 177 -3.26 23.01 -51.30
CA VAL A 177 -1.81 23.14 -51.22
C VAL A 177 -1.28 23.85 -52.44
N SER A 178 -0.34 24.79 -52.28
CA SER A 178 0.29 25.53 -53.39
C SER A 178 1.71 25.01 -53.58
N ILE A 179 1.94 24.29 -54.69
CA ILE A 179 3.23 23.71 -55.05
C ILE A 179 3.87 24.60 -56.11
N GLN A 180 5.12 24.99 -55.88
CA GLN A 180 5.87 25.82 -56.79
C GLN A 180 5.91 25.20 -58.20
N ASN A 181 5.68 26.02 -59.24
CA ASN A 181 5.59 25.64 -60.65
C ASN A 181 4.46 24.69 -61.03
N VAL A 182 3.73 24.07 -60.07
CA VAL A 182 2.63 23.15 -60.32
C VAL A 182 1.27 23.84 -60.15
N GLY A 183 1.23 24.79 -59.18
CA GLY A 183 -0.02 25.54 -58.90
C GLY A 183 -0.73 25.00 -57.66
N GLN A 184 -2.04 25.35 -57.55
CA GLN A 184 -2.88 24.98 -56.39
C GLN A 184 -3.63 23.70 -56.66
N LEU A 185 -3.59 22.80 -55.65
CA LEU A 185 -4.28 21.51 -55.66
C LEU A 185 -5.18 21.38 -54.44
N SER A 186 -6.45 21.10 -54.61
CA SER A 186 -7.38 20.82 -53.52
C SER A 186 -7.10 19.44 -52.93
N VAL A 187 -6.82 19.38 -51.63
CA VAL A 187 -6.48 18.13 -50.92
C VAL A 187 -7.30 17.92 -49.64
N SER A 188 -8.01 18.94 -49.15
CA SER A 188 -8.86 18.80 -47.97
C SER A 188 -9.96 17.77 -48.20
N GLY A 189 -10.27 16.94 -47.21
CA GLY A 189 -11.24 15.85 -47.27
C GLY A 189 -10.73 14.59 -47.95
N MET A 190 -9.48 14.60 -48.50
CA MET A 190 -8.84 13.41 -49.08
C MET A 190 -8.02 12.67 -48.02
N THR A 191 -7.87 11.37 -48.18
CA THR A 191 -6.86 10.63 -47.40
C THR A 191 -5.46 11.03 -47.85
N ILE A 192 -4.47 10.86 -46.97
CA ILE A 192 -3.07 11.20 -47.28
C ILE A 192 -2.59 10.42 -48.54
N GLU A 193 -3.03 9.18 -48.72
CA GLU A 193 -2.69 8.34 -49.87
C GLU A 193 -3.30 8.92 -51.15
N ALA A 194 -4.59 9.28 -51.11
CA ALA A 194 -5.28 9.88 -52.27
C ALA A 194 -4.67 11.24 -52.65
N ALA A 195 -4.34 12.06 -51.65
CA ALA A 195 -3.64 13.33 -51.85
C ALA A 195 -2.24 13.13 -52.42
N THR A 196 -1.49 12.14 -51.96
CA THR A 196 -0.16 11.77 -52.47
C THR A 196 -0.23 11.39 -53.93
N GLN A 197 -1.19 10.57 -54.34
CA GLN A 197 -1.38 10.20 -55.75
C GLN A 197 -1.73 11.44 -56.61
N LYS A 198 -2.62 12.32 -56.13
CA LYS A 198 -3.00 13.53 -56.81
C LYS A 198 -1.82 14.50 -56.98
N ILE A 199 -1.04 14.70 -55.93
CA ILE A 199 0.16 15.56 -55.92
C ILE A 199 1.21 15.00 -56.87
N ARG A 200 1.50 13.69 -56.81
CA ARG A 200 2.42 13.00 -57.72
C ARG A 200 2.00 13.17 -59.17
N GLY A 201 0.74 12.97 -59.49
CA GLY A 201 0.23 13.13 -60.85
C GLY A 201 0.31 14.57 -61.35
N ALA A 202 0.13 15.57 -60.48
CA ALA A 202 0.27 16.97 -60.83
C ALA A 202 1.73 17.37 -61.07
N ILE A 203 2.63 16.92 -60.23
CA ILE A 203 4.11 17.12 -60.37
C ILE A 203 4.61 16.46 -61.66
N ALA A 204 4.18 15.23 -61.97
CA ALA A 204 4.59 14.48 -63.16
C ALA A 204 4.19 15.17 -64.47
N ARG A 205 3.14 16.01 -64.47
CA ARG A 205 2.73 16.81 -65.66
C ARG A 205 3.67 17.97 -65.93
N VAL A 206 4.37 18.48 -64.91
CA VAL A 206 5.27 19.63 -65.03
C VAL A 206 6.71 19.17 -65.16
N TYR A 207 7.08 18.11 -64.45
CA TYR A 207 8.42 17.56 -64.38
C TYR A 207 8.53 16.24 -65.11
N SER A 208 9.08 16.27 -66.32
CA SER A 208 9.23 15.08 -67.21
C SER A 208 10.07 13.97 -66.59
N THR A 209 11.00 14.32 -65.71
CA THR A 209 11.83 13.35 -64.99
C THR A 209 11.03 12.48 -63.98
N VAL A 210 9.91 12.99 -63.48
CA VAL A 210 8.98 12.24 -62.65
C VAL A 210 8.13 11.27 -63.50
N SER A 211 7.67 11.73 -64.66
CA SER A 211 6.90 10.88 -65.58
C SER A 211 7.75 9.79 -66.22
N SER A 212 9.04 10.02 -66.43
CA SER A 212 9.99 9.02 -66.94
C SER A 212 10.54 8.07 -65.87
N GLY A 213 10.23 8.28 -64.58
CA GLY A 213 10.71 7.47 -63.45
C GLY A 213 12.13 7.80 -63.00
N GLN A 214 12.79 8.82 -63.55
CA GLN A 214 14.13 9.28 -63.17
C GLN A 214 14.13 10.05 -61.88
N SER A 215 13.00 10.61 -61.47
CA SER A 215 12.79 11.26 -60.15
C SER A 215 11.56 10.67 -59.47
N GLN A 216 11.62 10.57 -58.14
CA GLN A 216 10.52 10.07 -57.32
C GLN A 216 9.91 11.16 -56.47
N VAL A 217 8.61 11.09 -56.23
CA VAL A 217 7.89 12.03 -55.37
C VAL A 217 7.49 11.33 -54.09
N SER A 218 7.88 11.88 -52.95
CA SER A 218 7.42 11.50 -51.61
C SER A 218 6.56 12.62 -51.03
N VAL A 219 5.45 12.24 -50.44
CA VAL A 219 4.56 13.15 -49.72
C VAL A 219 4.31 12.56 -48.36
N SER A 220 4.65 13.28 -47.30
CA SER A 220 4.41 12.91 -45.93
C SER A 220 3.76 14.07 -45.17
N LEU A 221 3.13 13.75 -44.04
CA LEU A 221 2.56 14.76 -43.15
C LEU A 221 3.66 15.25 -42.23
N SER A 222 4.02 16.55 -42.29
CA SER A 222 5.05 17.16 -41.45
C SER A 222 4.49 17.71 -40.15
N ARG A 223 3.27 18.24 -40.20
CA ARG A 223 2.56 18.75 -39.04
C ARG A 223 1.09 18.46 -39.12
N ILE A 224 0.53 18.02 -38.00
CA ILE A 224 -0.90 17.73 -37.86
C ILE A 224 -1.59 18.95 -37.26
N ARG A 225 -2.75 19.32 -37.84
CA ARG A 225 -3.54 20.44 -37.36
C ARG A 225 -4.06 20.21 -35.95
N THR A 226 -4.25 21.27 -35.20
CA THR A 226 -5.00 21.28 -33.95
C THR A 226 -6.48 21.52 -34.22
N ILE A 227 -7.32 20.88 -33.42
CA ILE A 227 -8.78 21.05 -33.38
C ILE A 227 -9.18 21.58 -32.01
N LYS A 228 -10.31 22.26 -31.93
CA LYS A 228 -10.90 22.75 -30.69
C LYS A 228 -12.04 21.84 -30.26
N VAL A 229 -11.99 21.39 -29.01
CA VAL A 229 -13.04 20.59 -28.38
C VAL A 229 -13.47 21.24 -27.08
N THR A 230 -14.76 21.13 -26.74
CA THR A 230 -15.31 21.70 -25.52
C THR A 230 -15.64 20.59 -24.53
N LEU A 231 -15.17 20.69 -23.28
CA LEU A 231 -15.54 19.79 -22.21
C LEU A 231 -16.49 20.48 -21.23
N ILE A 232 -17.62 19.84 -20.94
CA ILE A 232 -18.64 20.33 -20.01
C ILE A 232 -18.89 19.30 -18.93
N GLY A 233 -18.85 19.70 -17.65
CA GLY A 233 -19.06 18.82 -16.50
C GLY A 233 -17.85 17.96 -16.12
N SER A 234 -16.69 18.20 -16.75
CA SER A 234 -15.40 17.62 -16.32
C SER A 234 -14.87 18.29 -15.05
N ALA A 235 -13.82 17.73 -14.47
CA ALA A 235 -13.12 18.34 -13.33
C ALA A 235 -12.59 19.74 -13.69
N GLN A 236 -12.14 19.92 -14.92
CA GLN A 236 -11.70 21.20 -15.49
C GLN A 236 -12.49 21.46 -16.78
N PRO A 237 -13.66 22.11 -16.71
CA PRO A 237 -14.45 22.43 -17.89
C PRO A 237 -13.81 23.56 -18.70
N GLY A 238 -13.95 23.51 -20.03
CA GLY A 238 -13.39 24.55 -20.90
C GLY A 238 -13.21 24.09 -22.34
N ASN A 239 -12.57 24.97 -23.13
CA ASN A 239 -12.19 24.70 -24.50
C ASN A 239 -10.73 24.24 -24.55
N TYR A 240 -10.49 23.13 -25.19
CA TYR A 240 -9.17 22.53 -25.32
C TYR A 240 -8.72 22.48 -26.77
N SER A 241 -7.46 22.82 -27.02
CA SER A 241 -6.83 22.66 -28.33
C SER A 241 -6.06 21.35 -28.31
N VAL A 242 -6.47 20.39 -29.11
CA VAL A 242 -5.87 19.04 -29.17
C VAL A 242 -5.48 18.72 -30.62
N SER A 243 -4.58 17.74 -30.79
CA SER A 243 -4.28 17.22 -32.12
C SER A 243 -5.53 16.64 -32.79
N SER A 244 -5.66 16.77 -34.10
CA SER A 244 -6.77 16.13 -34.85
C SER A 244 -6.71 14.58 -34.82
N LEU A 245 -5.65 13.97 -34.28
CA LEU A 245 -5.56 12.55 -33.97
C LEU A 245 -6.03 12.20 -32.55
N ALA A 246 -6.39 13.21 -31.76
CA ALA A 246 -6.83 12.96 -30.38
C ALA A 246 -8.17 12.21 -30.35
N THR A 247 -8.29 11.37 -29.34
CA THR A 247 -9.50 10.61 -29.03
C THR A 247 -10.24 11.24 -27.86
N VAL A 248 -11.44 10.73 -27.57
CA VAL A 248 -12.24 11.17 -26.42
C VAL A 248 -11.46 11.00 -25.11
N TYR A 249 -10.72 9.90 -24.94
CA TYR A 249 -9.94 9.67 -23.71
C TYR A 249 -8.78 10.69 -23.56
N ASN A 250 -8.14 11.09 -24.65
CA ASN A 250 -7.14 12.15 -24.61
C ASN A 250 -7.72 13.46 -24.05
N ALA A 251 -8.90 13.87 -24.57
CA ALA A 251 -9.56 15.09 -24.10
C ALA A 251 -10.05 14.95 -22.65
N LEU A 252 -10.64 13.82 -22.27
CA LEU A 252 -11.06 13.56 -20.89
C LEU A 252 -9.88 13.64 -19.92
N PHE A 253 -8.72 13.08 -20.30
CA PHE A 253 -7.52 13.17 -19.50
C PHE A 253 -7.04 14.61 -19.30
N LEU A 254 -7.03 15.41 -20.38
CA LEU A 254 -6.69 16.84 -20.30
C LEU A 254 -7.65 17.61 -19.38
N GLY A 255 -8.95 17.28 -19.42
CA GLY A 255 -9.99 17.88 -18.59
C GLY A 255 -10.03 17.35 -17.15
N GLY A 256 -9.10 16.46 -16.75
CA GLY A 256 -9.06 15.87 -15.40
C GLY A 256 -10.20 14.87 -15.13
N GLY A 257 -10.81 14.32 -16.18
CA GLY A 257 -11.88 13.32 -16.11
C GLY A 257 -13.23 13.86 -15.62
N PRO A 258 -14.15 12.96 -15.24
CA PRO A 258 -15.49 13.31 -14.79
C PRO A 258 -15.57 14.05 -13.45
N GLY A 259 -14.51 13.99 -12.66
CA GLY A 259 -14.49 14.58 -11.33
C GLY A 259 -15.45 13.89 -10.34
N LYS A 260 -15.66 14.53 -9.19
CA LYS A 260 -16.41 13.94 -8.07
C LYS A 260 -17.88 13.65 -8.39
N ASN A 261 -18.54 14.52 -9.13
CA ASN A 261 -19.99 14.45 -9.39
C ASN A 261 -20.33 14.00 -10.82
N GLY A 262 -19.34 13.90 -11.71
CA GLY A 262 -19.55 13.50 -13.08
C GLY A 262 -19.71 11.97 -13.23
N SER A 263 -20.50 11.55 -14.23
CA SER A 263 -20.65 10.14 -14.57
C SER A 263 -19.41 9.60 -15.29
N TYR A 264 -18.93 8.44 -14.88
CA TYR A 264 -17.87 7.67 -15.56
C TYR A 264 -18.44 6.71 -16.61
N ARG A 265 -19.76 6.55 -16.65
CA ARG A 265 -20.44 5.55 -17.46
C ARG A 265 -21.43 6.08 -18.46
N ASN A 266 -21.69 7.39 -18.44
CA ASN A 266 -22.63 8.06 -19.34
C ASN A 266 -22.06 9.37 -19.89
N ILE A 267 -20.82 9.33 -20.38
CA ILE A 267 -20.17 10.48 -21.00
C ILE A 267 -20.66 10.55 -22.44
N GLU A 268 -21.05 11.73 -22.91
CA GLU A 268 -21.60 11.92 -24.22
C GLU A 268 -20.66 12.76 -25.10
N LEU A 269 -20.35 12.25 -26.27
CA LEU A 269 -19.72 13.01 -27.35
C LEU A 269 -20.82 13.56 -28.25
N LEU A 270 -20.95 14.89 -28.29
CA LEU A 270 -21.87 15.57 -29.19
C LEU A 270 -21.09 16.08 -30.39
N ARG A 271 -21.63 15.80 -31.58
CA ARG A 271 -21.15 16.27 -32.87
C ARG A 271 -22.32 16.82 -33.64
N ASP A 272 -22.20 18.02 -34.21
CA ASP A 272 -23.29 18.70 -34.89
C ASP A 272 -24.57 18.79 -34.02
N ASN A 273 -24.40 19.11 -32.72
CA ASN A 273 -25.46 19.20 -31.71
C ASN A 273 -26.29 17.92 -31.49
N LYS A 274 -25.79 16.76 -31.91
CA LYS A 274 -26.41 15.45 -31.67
C LYS A 274 -25.45 14.54 -30.90
N VAL A 275 -26.00 13.68 -30.06
CA VAL A 275 -25.20 12.64 -29.41
C VAL A 275 -24.67 11.68 -30.47
N TYR A 276 -23.38 11.76 -30.73
CA TYR A 276 -22.69 10.89 -31.68
C TYR A 276 -22.32 9.55 -31.04
N ARG A 277 -21.83 9.59 -29.78
CA ARG A 277 -21.43 8.39 -29.03
C ARG A 277 -21.65 8.62 -27.55
N THR A 278 -22.07 7.56 -26.84
CA THR A 278 -22.02 7.48 -25.36
C THR A 278 -20.83 6.63 -24.96
N ILE A 279 -20.06 7.13 -24.04
CA ILE A 279 -18.80 6.52 -23.57
C ILE A 279 -19.00 5.98 -22.16
N ASP A 280 -18.67 4.70 -21.96
CA ASP A 280 -18.63 4.03 -20.67
C ASP A 280 -17.18 3.63 -20.36
N ILE A 281 -16.53 4.36 -19.46
CA ILE A 281 -15.13 4.09 -19.09
C ILE A 281 -14.96 2.70 -18.44
N TYR A 282 -16.03 2.16 -17.83
CA TYR A 282 -15.99 0.82 -17.24
C TYR A 282 -15.77 -0.28 -18.29
N HIS A 283 -16.24 -0.12 -19.53
CA HIS A 283 -15.93 -1.06 -20.61
C HIS A 283 -14.42 -1.19 -20.81
N PHE A 284 -13.72 -0.08 -20.78
CA PHE A 284 -12.26 -0.08 -20.88
C PHE A 284 -11.58 -0.66 -19.61
N LEU A 285 -12.01 -0.21 -18.42
CA LEU A 285 -11.37 -0.60 -17.16
C LEU A 285 -11.54 -2.09 -16.81
N VAL A 286 -12.69 -2.65 -17.16
CA VAL A 286 -13.04 -4.03 -16.81
C VAL A 286 -12.62 -5.00 -17.91
N ASN A 287 -12.83 -4.62 -19.17
CA ASN A 287 -12.68 -5.53 -20.31
C ASN A 287 -11.54 -5.15 -21.27
N GLY A 288 -10.90 -3.99 -21.09
CA GLY A 288 -9.93 -3.46 -22.07
C GLY A 288 -10.59 -2.96 -23.36
N ASP A 289 -11.93 -2.85 -23.41
CA ASP A 289 -12.66 -2.44 -24.60
C ASP A 289 -12.53 -0.93 -24.85
N GLN A 290 -11.93 -0.57 -25.98
CA GLN A 290 -11.72 0.80 -26.43
C GLN A 290 -12.70 1.23 -27.54
N SER A 291 -13.73 0.47 -27.84
CA SER A 291 -14.69 0.78 -28.91
C SER A 291 -15.39 2.13 -28.74
N ASP A 292 -15.50 2.62 -27.51
CA ASP A 292 -16.04 3.93 -27.17
C ASP A 292 -15.02 5.07 -27.30
N ASN A 293 -13.73 4.77 -27.43
CA ASN A 293 -12.65 5.76 -27.54
C ASN A 293 -12.47 6.25 -28.99
N VAL A 294 -13.45 6.96 -29.49
CA VAL A 294 -13.46 7.44 -30.87
C VAL A 294 -12.64 8.70 -31.07
N GLY A 295 -12.17 8.93 -32.31
CA GLY A 295 -11.46 10.14 -32.72
C GLY A 295 -12.36 11.40 -32.70
N LEU A 296 -11.77 12.51 -32.26
CA LEU A 296 -12.41 13.79 -32.12
C LEU A 296 -12.40 14.57 -33.46
N LYS A 297 -13.37 15.44 -33.63
CA LYS A 297 -13.45 16.43 -34.71
C LYS A 297 -13.50 17.84 -34.14
N ASP A 298 -13.21 18.80 -34.99
CA ASP A 298 -13.28 20.22 -34.62
C ASP A 298 -14.71 20.60 -34.20
N ASN A 299 -14.84 21.38 -33.12
CA ASN A 299 -16.08 21.76 -32.45
C ASN A 299 -16.90 20.62 -31.83
N ASP A 300 -16.32 19.43 -31.63
CA ASP A 300 -16.94 18.40 -30.81
C ASP A 300 -17.11 18.89 -29.36
N VAL A 301 -18.22 18.49 -28.73
CA VAL A 301 -18.49 18.77 -27.31
C VAL A 301 -18.56 17.45 -26.54
N ILE A 302 -17.75 17.32 -25.51
CA ILE A 302 -17.81 16.21 -24.59
C ILE A 302 -18.58 16.66 -23.34
N ARG A 303 -19.78 16.12 -23.17
CA ARG A 303 -20.64 16.40 -22.03
C ARG A 303 -20.56 15.28 -21.01
N ILE A 304 -20.26 15.63 -19.78
CA ILE A 304 -20.22 14.71 -18.64
C ILE A 304 -21.40 15.07 -17.74
N PRO A 305 -22.51 14.32 -17.79
CA PRO A 305 -23.63 14.55 -16.88
C PRO A 305 -23.29 14.11 -15.45
N ALA A 306 -24.08 14.53 -14.49
CA ALA A 306 -23.97 13.98 -13.13
C ALA A 306 -24.28 12.48 -13.13
N TYR A 307 -23.67 11.74 -12.20
CA TYR A 307 -23.99 10.33 -12.02
C TYR A 307 -25.44 10.15 -11.53
N ASN A 308 -26.08 9.06 -11.93
CA ASN A 308 -27.43 8.74 -11.49
C ASN A 308 -27.42 7.88 -10.22
N GLN A 309 -26.58 6.88 -10.17
CA GLN A 309 -26.58 5.89 -9.10
C GLN A 309 -25.14 5.52 -8.74
N ARG A 310 -24.79 5.66 -7.46
CA ARG A 310 -23.50 5.19 -6.91
C ARG A 310 -23.73 4.39 -5.65
N VAL A 311 -22.89 3.37 -5.49
CA VAL A 311 -22.91 2.47 -4.35
C VAL A 311 -21.49 2.25 -3.84
N THR A 312 -21.36 1.95 -2.57
CA THR A 312 -20.07 1.68 -1.94
C THR A 312 -19.92 0.18 -1.68
N VAL A 313 -18.74 -0.37 -1.91
CA VAL A 313 -18.37 -1.74 -1.52
C VAL A 313 -17.19 -1.65 -0.56
N GLU A 314 -17.36 -2.24 0.62
CA GLU A 314 -16.38 -2.25 1.72
C GLU A 314 -16.06 -3.68 2.15
N GLY A 315 -14.92 -3.85 2.83
CA GLY A 315 -14.50 -5.12 3.43
C GLY A 315 -13.77 -6.04 2.47
N GLU A 316 -14.07 -7.33 2.54
CA GLU A 316 -13.26 -8.39 1.93
C GLU A 316 -13.54 -8.61 0.44
N VAL A 317 -13.31 -7.58 -0.35
CA VAL A 317 -13.26 -7.64 -1.82
C VAL A 317 -11.88 -7.23 -2.32
N LYS A 318 -11.52 -7.64 -3.53
CA LYS A 318 -10.20 -7.33 -4.10
C LYS A 318 -10.03 -5.83 -4.38
N ARG A 319 -11.12 -5.12 -4.68
CA ARG A 319 -11.12 -3.68 -4.93
C ARG A 319 -12.30 -3.02 -4.22
N PRO A 320 -12.15 -2.62 -2.96
CA PRO A 320 -13.15 -1.81 -2.27
C PRO A 320 -13.21 -0.40 -2.89
N GLY A 321 -14.39 0.23 -2.88
CA GLY A 321 -14.53 1.58 -3.43
C GLY A 321 -15.96 2.00 -3.71
N LEU A 322 -16.09 3.12 -4.41
CA LEU A 322 -17.34 3.71 -4.84
C LEU A 322 -17.55 3.43 -6.33
N PHE A 323 -18.66 2.76 -6.67
CA PHE A 323 -18.96 2.30 -8.02
C PHE A 323 -20.22 2.95 -8.57
N GLU A 324 -20.19 3.34 -9.83
CA GLU A 324 -21.36 3.81 -10.54
C GLU A 324 -22.10 2.64 -11.18
N MET A 325 -23.42 2.55 -10.94
CA MET A 325 -24.28 1.48 -11.43
C MET A 325 -25.27 2.03 -12.45
N LYS A 326 -25.59 1.22 -13.46
CA LYS A 326 -26.68 1.46 -14.41
C LYS A 326 -27.93 0.73 -13.99
N LYS A 327 -29.08 1.22 -14.42
CA LYS A 327 -30.38 0.59 -14.17
C LYS A 327 -30.38 -0.85 -14.70
N GLY A 328 -30.82 -1.79 -13.87
CA GLY A 328 -30.89 -3.22 -14.20
C GLY A 328 -29.62 -4.02 -13.90
N GLU A 329 -28.52 -3.37 -13.54
CA GLU A 329 -27.33 -4.07 -13.08
C GLU A 329 -27.54 -4.62 -11.68
N THR A 330 -26.91 -5.77 -11.40
CA THR A 330 -27.09 -6.53 -10.16
C THR A 330 -25.88 -6.42 -9.25
N PHE A 331 -26.00 -6.95 -8.03
CA PHE A 331 -24.85 -7.06 -7.13
C PHE A 331 -23.73 -7.94 -7.72
N ALA A 332 -24.07 -8.97 -8.50
CA ALA A 332 -23.06 -9.76 -9.21
C ALA A 332 -22.25 -8.92 -10.20
N THR A 333 -22.90 -7.98 -10.90
CA THR A 333 -22.23 -7.01 -11.78
C THR A 333 -21.33 -6.08 -10.93
N LEU A 334 -21.84 -5.55 -9.82
CA LEU A 334 -21.06 -4.71 -8.90
C LEU A 334 -19.83 -5.46 -8.38
N LEU A 335 -20.00 -6.71 -7.99
CA LEU A 335 -18.90 -7.56 -7.52
C LEU A 335 -17.83 -7.77 -8.62
N SER A 336 -18.23 -7.88 -9.89
CA SER A 336 -17.27 -7.96 -11.00
C SER A 336 -16.43 -6.70 -11.13
N PHE A 337 -17.01 -5.51 -10.91
CA PHE A 337 -16.28 -4.24 -10.88
C PHE A 337 -15.30 -4.15 -9.70
N ALA A 338 -15.71 -4.72 -8.55
CA ALA A 338 -14.85 -4.87 -7.38
C ALA A 338 -13.78 -5.99 -7.53
N SER A 339 -13.67 -6.62 -8.71
CA SER A 339 -12.75 -7.73 -9.02
C SER A 339 -12.99 -9.00 -8.20
N GLY A 340 -14.20 -9.15 -7.64
CA GLY A 340 -14.59 -10.30 -6.85
C GLY A 340 -14.24 -10.20 -5.36
N PHE A 341 -14.57 -11.27 -4.64
CA PHE A 341 -14.18 -11.46 -3.25
C PHE A 341 -12.69 -11.75 -3.13
N ASN A 342 -12.09 -11.37 -2.00
CA ASN A 342 -10.77 -11.86 -1.65
C ASN A 342 -10.85 -13.21 -0.91
N GLU A 343 -9.71 -13.77 -0.54
CA GLU A 343 -9.56 -15.11 0.04
C GLU A 343 -10.13 -15.22 1.47
N PHE A 344 -10.34 -14.09 2.14
CA PHE A 344 -10.86 -14.04 3.52
C PHE A 344 -12.36 -13.71 3.57
N ALA A 345 -13.00 -13.52 2.43
CA ALA A 345 -14.39 -13.08 2.37
C ALA A 345 -15.37 -14.16 2.82
N TYR A 346 -16.33 -13.78 3.64
CA TYR A 346 -17.52 -14.58 3.87
C TYR A 346 -18.49 -14.40 2.71
N THR A 347 -18.56 -15.41 1.85
CA THR A 347 -19.27 -15.34 0.56
C THR A 347 -20.72 -15.81 0.61
N ALA A 348 -21.19 -16.35 1.72
CA ALA A 348 -22.57 -16.86 1.83
C ALA A 348 -23.62 -15.76 1.91
N SER A 349 -23.26 -14.60 2.48
CA SER A 349 -24.13 -13.42 2.52
C SER A 349 -23.32 -12.13 2.60
N VAL A 350 -23.92 -11.03 2.12
CA VAL A 350 -23.37 -9.68 2.19
C VAL A 350 -24.37 -8.76 2.88
N ASN A 351 -23.90 -7.99 3.83
CA ASN A 351 -24.71 -7.00 4.54
C ASN A 351 -24.79 -5.71 3.71
N VAL A 352 -26.00 -5.18 3.57
CA VAL A 352 -26.31 -3.97 2.81
C VAL A 352 -26.94 -2.94 3.73
N LEU A 353 -26.28 -1.81 3.89
CA LEU A 353 -26.85 -0.62 4.54
C LEU A 353 -27.48 0.26 3.47
N GLN A 354 -28.81 0.29 3.44
CA GLN A 354 -29.61 1.09 2.51
C GLN A 354 -30.00 2.43 3.14
N LYS A 355 -29.99 3.50 2.35
CA LYS A 355 -30.52 4.81 2.74
C LYS A 355 -31.94 4.95 2.25
N THR A 356 -32.87 5.14 3.15
CA THR A 356 -34.25 5.53 2.80
C THR A 356 -34.42 7.04 2.92
N SER A 357 -35.58 7.55 2.60
CA SER A 357 -35.88 8.99 2.75
C SER A 357 -35.91 9.48 4.20
N LYS A 358 -36.00 8.57 5.18
CA LYS A 358 -36.15 8.91 6.60
C LYS A 358 -35.08 8.31 7.49
N GLU A 359 -34.58 7.12 7.18
CA GLU A 359 -33.74 6.32 8.05
C GLU A 359 -32.84 5.36 7.27
N PHE A 360 -31.95 4.67 7.98
CA PHE A 360 -31.17 3.59 7.41
C PHE A 360 -31.91 2.26 7.58
N LYS A 361 -31.80 1.40 6.57
CA LYS A 361 -32.30 0.04 6.58
C LYS A 361 -31.14 -0.93 6.37
N VAL A 362 -31.07 -1.97 7.20
CA VAL A 362 -30.11 -3.06 7.03
C VAL A 362 -30.80 -4.22 6.34
N ARG A 363 -30.13 -4.82 5.37
CA ARG A 363 -30.56 -6.04 4.69
C ARG A 363 -29.35 -6.95 4.47
N ASP A 364 -29.55 -8.23 4.68
CA ASP A 364 -28.60 -9.26 4.27
C ASP A 364 -29.07 -9.86 2.96
N ILE A 365 -28.18 -9.92 1.97
CA ILE A 365 -28.41 -10.57 0.68
C ILE A 365 -27.63 -11.89 0.66
N SER A 366 -28.32 -12.99 0.41
CA SER A 366 -27.70 -14.31 0.30
C SER A 366 -26.99 -14.50 -1.04
N SER A 367 -26.06 -15.45 -1.12
CA SER A 367 -25.34 -15.76 -2.36
C SER A 367 -26.28 -16.12 -3.53
N ALA A 368 -27.45 -16.71 -3.24
CA ALA A 368 -28.48 -17.01 -4.24
C ALA A 368 -29.12 -15.74 -4.84
N GLU A 369 -29.11 -14.62 -4.12
CA GLU A 369 -29.71 -13.35 -4.54
C GLU A 369 -28.72 -12.46 -5.30
N TYR A 370 -27.42 -12.76 -5.33
CA TYR A 370 -26.40 -11.88 -5.94
C TYR A 370 -26.67 -11.54 -7.41
N SER A 371 -27.21 -12.48 -8.17
CA SER A 371 -27.54 -12.31 -9.59
C SER A 371 -28.85 -11.58 -9.84
N SER A 372 -29.70 -11.42 -8.84
CA SER A 372 -31.02 -10.80 -8.97
C SER A 372 -31.18 -9.47 -8.21
N TYR A 373 -30.37 -9.26 -7.17
CA TYR A 373 -30.43 -8.06 -6.35
C TYR A 373 -29.93 -6.84 -7.11
N GLN A 374 -30.78 -5.83 -7.27
CA GLN A 374 -30.45 -4.55 -7.93
C GLN A 374 -30.08 -3.51 -6.86
N PRO A 375 -28.81 -3.06 -6.83
CA PRO A 375 -28.36 -2.00 -5.92
C PRO A 375 -29.14 -0.71 -6.10
N GLN A 376 -29.30 0.08 -5.04
CA GLN A 376 -29.89 1.41 -5.06
C GLN A 376 -28.84 2.48 -4.79
N SER A 377 -29.08 3.72 -5.24
CA SER A 377 -28.13 4.80 -5.03
C SER A 377 -27.89 5.07 -3.53
N GLY A 378 -26.64 5.06 -3.13
CA GLY A 378 -26.22 5.26 -1.75
C GLY A 378 -26.17 4.00 -0.90
N ASP A 379 -26.49 2.82 -1.45
CA ASP A 379 -26.28 1.54 -0.75
C ASP A 379 -24.79 1.34 -0.41
N VAL A 380 -24.53 0.80 0.78
CA VAL A 380 -23.20 0.40 1.23
C VAL A 380 -23.21 -1.10 1.45
N PHE A 381 -22.45 -1.82 0.63
CA PHE A 381 -22.28 -3.26 0.70
C PHE A 381 -21.06 -3.58 1.55
N ARG A 382 -21.26 -4.28 2.66
CA ARG A 382 -20.18 -4.69 3.56
C ARG A 382 -19.96 -6.19 3.47
N VAL A 383 -18.81 -6.57 2.94
CA VAL A 383 -18.37 -7.97 2.88
C VAL A 383 -17.54 -8.25 4.11
N THR A 384 -18.02 -9.16 4.95
CA THR A 384 -17.36 -9.54 6.20
C THR A 384 -16.29 -10.61 5.97
N LYS A 385 -15.42 -10.78 6.96
CA LYS A 385 -14.44 -11.88 6.98
C LYS A 385 -15.11 -13.19 7.37
N ILE A 386 -14.53 -14.32 6.88
CA ILE A 386 -14.76 -15.63 7.48
C ILE A 386 -14.41 -15.57 8.98
N LEU A 387 -15.10 -16.38 9.77
CA LEU A 387 -14.84 -16.42 11.21
C LEU A 387 -13.39 -16.85 11.49
N ASN A 388 -12.75 -16.17 12.43
CA ASN A 388 -11.41 -16.55 12.91
C ASN A 388 -11.50 -17.75 13.89
N ARG A 389 -12.06 -18.85 13.39
CA ARG A 389 -12.12 -20.13 14.11
C ARG A 389 -11.91 -21.27 13.12
N PHE A 390 -11.39 -22.36 13.65
CA PHE A 390 -11.14 -23.53 12.83
C PHE A 390 -12.38 -24.46 12.86
N GLU A 391 -12.68 -25.05 11.74
CA GLU A 391 -13.78 -26.00 11.62
C GLU A 391 -13.47 -27.33 12.33
N ASN A 392 -12.21 -27.78 12.25
CA ASN A 392 -11.77 -29.09 12.67
C ASN A 392 -10.35 -29.06 13.26
N ARG A 393 -10.09 -28.17 14.21
CA ARG A 393 -8.77 -28.02 14.82
C ARG A 393 -8.61 -28.86 16.08
N ILE A 394 -7.40 -29.42 16.25
CA ILE A 394 -6.87 -29.95 17.49
C ILE A 394 -5.40 -29.53 17.61
N LYS A 395 -4.91 -29.28 18.81
CA LYS A 395 -3.53 -28.84 19.03
C LYS A 395 -2.80 -29.84 19.92
N ILE A 396 -1.53 -30.09 19.60
CA ILE A 396 -0.60 -30.80 20.49
C ILE A 396 0.67 -29.96 20.67
N GLU A 397 1.16 -29.87 21.89
CA GLU A 397 2.34 -29.11 22.27
C GLU A 397 3.20 -29.87 23.30
N GLY A 398 4.44 -29.42 23.49
CA GLY A 398 5.39 -30.00 24.42
C GLY A 398 6.32 -31.06 23.81
N ALA A 399 6.57 -32.17 24.55
CA ALA A 399 7.56 -33.17 24.22
C ALA A 399 7.09 -34.19 23.19
N VAL A 400 6.69 -33.72 22.00
CA VAL A 400 6.44 -34.52 20.79
C VAL A 400 7.38 -34.05 19.67
N PHE A 401 7.63 -34.90 18.67
CA PHE A 401 8.55 -34.52 17.59
C PHE A 401 8.06 -33.35 16.77
N ARG A 402 6.73 -33.24 16.54
CA ARG A 402 6.13 -32.14 15.78
C ARG A 402 4.96 -31.51 16.55
N PRO A 403 5.24 -30.64 17.52
CA PRO A 403 4.19 -29.87 18.18
C PRO A 403 3.57 -28.88 17.21
N ASP A 404 2.28 -29.01 16.93
CA ASP A 404 1.54 -28.13 16.00
C ASP A 404 0.03 -28.31 16.13
N THR A 405 -0.69 -27.66 15.24
CA THR A 405 -2.13 -27.78 15.04
C THR A 405 -2.43 -28.82 13.97
N TYR A 406 -3.29 -29.77 14.27
CA TYR A 406 -3.67 -30.87 13.41
C TYR A 406 -5.17 -30.86 13.07
N SER A 407 -5.53 -31.54 11.97
CA SER A 407 -6.92 -31.76 11.64
C SER A 407 -7.54 -32.81 12.55
N PHE A 408 -8.63 -32.44 13.23
CA PHE A 408 -9.47 -33.33 14.00
C PHE A 408 -10.46 -34.07 13.08
N TYR A 409 -10.76 -35.31 13.40
CA TYR A 409 -11.85 -36.10 12.82
C TYR A 409 -12.62 -36.84 13.94
N GLU A 410 -13.89 -37.12 13.70
CA GLU A 410 -14.74 -37.78 14.70
C GLU A 410 -14.25 -39.19 15.04
N GLY A 411 -14.11 -39.50 16.33
CA GLY A 411 -13.52 -40.76 16.80
C GLY A 411 -12.00 -40.73 16.96
N MET A 412 -11.34 -39.61 16.67
CA MET A 412 -9.88 -39.45 16.89
C MET A 412 -9.53 -39.64 18.37
N ARG A 413 -8.50 -40.41 18.64
CA ARG A 413 -7.97 -40.67 19.98
C ARG A 413 -6.63 -39.99 20.19
N ILE A 414 -6.17 -39.94 21.45
CA ILE A 414 -4.89 -39.32 21.78
C ILE A 414 -3.70 -40.04 21.10
N SER A 415 -3.76 -41.36 20.99
CA SER A 415 -2.77 -42.16 20.28
C SER A 415 -2.65 -41.74 18.80
N ASP A 416 -3.79 -41.49 18.13
CA ASP A 416 -3.81 -41.04 16.73
C ASP A 416 -3.13 -39.67 16.58
N LEU A 417 -3.38 -38.75 17.53
CA LEU A 417 -2.79 -37.42 17.51
C LEU A 417 -1.27 -37.47 17.74
N ILE A 418 -0.81 -38.28 18.67
CA ILE A 418 0.62 -38.49 18.93
C ILE A 418 1.29 -39.09 17.70
N LEU A 419 0.68 -40.06 17.04
CA LEU A 419 1.22 -40.62 15.78
C LEU A 419 1.29 -39.57 14.67
N LYS A 420 0.29 -38.69 14.56
CA LYS A 420 0.35 -37.55 13.62
C LYS A 420 1.46 -36.57 13.95
N ALA A 421 1.84 -36.44 15.21
CA ALA A 421 2.95 -35.64 15.69
C ALA A 421 4.33 -36.35 15.60
N ASP A 422 4.41 -37.44 14.85
CA ASP A 422 5.60 -38.32 14.67
C ASP A 422 6.08 -38.98 15.97
N GLY A 423 5.24 -39.04 17.02
CA GLY A 423 5.50 -39.70 18.27
C GLY A 423 6.00 -38.79 19.38
N LEU A 424 6.30 -39.42 20.54
CA LEU A 424 6.85 -38.76 21.71
C LEU A 424 8.37 -38.64 21.57
N LYS A 425 8.94 -37.54 22.09
CA LYS A 425 10.37 -37.39 22.25
C LYS A 425 10.90 -38.29 23.37
N GLU A 426 12.23 -38.49 23.43
CA GLU A 426 12.92 -39.31 24.44
C GLU A 426 12.77 -38.72 25.85
N ASP A 427 12.64 -37.39 25.95
CA ASP A 427 12.43 -36.66 27.20
C ASP A 427 10.95 -36.51 27.57
N ALA A 428 10.02 -37.12 26.83
CA ALA A 428 8.60 -37.03 27.14
C ALA A 428 8.22 -37.70 28.45
N TYR A 429 7.51 -37.01 29.34
CA TYR A 429 6.95 -37.58 30.56
C TYR A 429 5.69 -38.38 30.24
N SER A 430 5.87 -39.66 29.91
CA SER A 430 4.81 -40.58 29.47
C SER A 430 3.72 -40.88 30.50
N LYS A 431 4.00 -40.70 31.81
CA LYS A 431 3.07 -41.01 32.90
C LYS A 431 1.87 -40.03 32.95
N ARG A 432 2.01 -38.83 32.39
CA ARG A 432 0.97 -37.83 32.48
C ARG A 432 1.05 -36.79 31.36
N ALA A 433 0.04 -36.73 30.52
CA ALA A 433 -0.26 -35.59 29.64
C ALA A 433 -1.52 -34.88 30.11
N ARG A 434 -1.71 -33.68 29.64
CA ARG A 434 -2.86 -32.85 29.97
C ARG A 434 -3.62 -32.49 28.69
N ILE A 435 -4.95 -32.69 28.69
CA ILE A 435 -5.84 -32.18 27.67
C ILE A 435 -6.64 -31.05 28.29
N ILE A 436 -6.61 -29.88 27.68
CA ILE A 436 -7.51 -28.77 27.99
C ILE A 436 -8.66 -28.85 26.98
N ARG A 437 -9.85 -29.08 27.46
CA ARG A 437 -11.07 -29.29 26.69
C ARG A 437 -12.06 -28.18 26.95
N LEU A 438 -12.61 -27.60 25.89
CA LEU A 438 -13.70 -26.63 25.98
C LEU A 438 -15.04 -27.38 26.04
N GLN A 439 -15.81 -27.14 27.09
CA GLN A 439 -17.17 -27.70 27.24
C GLN A 439 -18.20 -26.84 26.50
N ASP A 440 -19.42 -27.35 26.34
CA ASP A 440 -20.49 -26.66 25.62
C ASP A 440 -20.94 -25.34 26.30
N ASP A 441 -20.76 -25.21 27.60
CA ASP A 441 -20.97 -23.98 28.39
C ASP A 441 -19.80 -22.99 28.35
N LEU A 442 -18.80 -23.26 27.53
CA LEU A 442 -17.57 -22.49 27.38
C LEU A 442 -16.63 -22.52 28.60
N THR A 443 -16.89 -23.39 29.57
CA THR A 443 -15.90 -23.65 30.63
C THR A 443 -14.82 -24.61 30.14
N THR A 444 -13.65 -24.55 30.77
CA THR A 444 -12.54 -25.44 30.43
C THR A 444 -12.43 -26.57 31.44
N GLU A 445 -12.32 -27.79 30.95
CA GLU A 445 -12.02 -28.99 31.72
C GLU A 445 -10.57 -29.43 31.47
N ILE A 446 -9.94 -29.92 32.52
CA ILE A 446 -8.61 -30.55 32.44
C ILE A 446 -8.76 -32.05 32.56
N VAL A 447 -8.40 -32.77 31.48
CA VAL A 447 -8.37 -34.22 31.47
C VAL A 447 -6.90 -34.69 31.50
N ASN A 448 -6.53 -35.50 32.48
CA ASN A 448 -5.19 -36.08 32.58
C ASN A 448 -5.19 -37.46 31.93
N VAL A 449 -4.14 -37.76 31.20
CA VAL A 449 -3.98 -39.01 30.43
C VAL A 449 -2.62 -39.63 30.74
N ASP A 450 -2.61 -40.94 30.97
CA ASP A 450 -1.40 -41.75 30.99
C ASP A 450 -1.07 -42.19 29.56
N LEU A 451 -0.03 -41.58 28.99
CA LEU A 451 0.35 -41.82 27.59
C LEU A 451 0.99 -43.20 27.41
N GLU A 452 1.67 -43.74 28.44
CA GLU A 452 2.27 -45.08 28.39
C GLU A 452 1.19 -46.15 28.20
N GLN A 453 0.09 -46.03 28.94
CA GLN A 453 -1.03 -46.93 28.82
C GLN A 453 -1.81 -46.70 27.52
N ALA A 454 -2.02 -45.45 27.14
CA ALA A 454 -2.74 -45.11 25.91
C ALA A 454 -2.03 -45.64 24.65
N MET A 455 -0.70 -45.44 24.57
CA MET A 455 0.12 -45.95 23.47
C MET A 455 0.36 -47.46 23.56
N GLY A 456 0.23 -48.05 24.76
CA GLY A 456 0.28 -49.50 24.99
C GLY A 456 -0.99 -50.26 24.59
N GLY A 457 -2.00 -49.57 24.06
CA GLY A 457 -3.24 -50.16 23.56
C GLY A 457 -4.38 -50.31 24.59
N ASN A 458 -4.24 -49.69 25.79
CA ASN A 458 -5.34 -49.62 26.75
C ASN A 458 -6.40 -48.60 26.26
N LEU A 459 -7.55 -49.12 25.80
CA LEU A 459 -8.64 -48.32 25.27
C LEU A 459 -9.29 -47.36 26.28
N GLU A 460 -9.21 -47.64 27.56
CA GLU A 460 -9.71 -46.74 28.62
C GLU A 460 -8.78 -45.53 28.83
N ALA A 461 -7.47 -45.74 28.71
CA ALA A 461 -6.46 -44.68 28.80
C ALA A 461 -6.34 -43.89 27.48
N ASP A 462 -6.62 -44.51 26.36
CA ASP A 462 -6.63 -43.88 25.04
C ASP A 462 -7.88 -43.07 24.82
N ILE A 463 -7.94 -41.88 25.41
CA ILE A 463 -9.11 -41.01 25.48
C ILE A 463 -9.48 -40.50 24.10
N ALA A 464 -10.78 -40.52 23.78
CA ALA A 464 -11.32 -39.88 22.61
C ALA A 464 -11.19 -38.35 22.74
N LEU A 465 -10.63 -37.75 21.73
CA LEU A 465 -10.42 -36.30 21.63
C LEU A 465 -11.66 -35.59 21.13
N LYS A 466 -11.78 -34.32 21.44
CA LYS A 466 -12.81 -33.43 20.91
C LYS A 466 -12.17 -32.30 20.12
N LYS A 467 -12.97 -31.72 19.26
CA LYS A 467 -12.60 -30.51 18.53
C LYS A 467 -12.15 -29.42 19.52
N GLU A 468 -11.10 -28.67 19.14
CA GLU A 468 -10.47 -27.61 19.93
C GLU A 468 -9.74 -28.09 21.19
N ASP A 469 -9.61 -29.41 21.44
CA ASP A 469 -8.75 -29.89 22.51
C ASP A 469 -7.30 -29.42 22.32
N VAL A 470 -6.66 -29.04 23.42
CA VAL A 470 -5.22 -28.72 23.46
C VAL A 470 -4.53 -29.76 24.33
N VAL A 471 -3.73 -30.60 23.70
CA VAL A 471 -2.95 -31.66 24.37
C VAL A 471 -1.56 -31.14 24.68
N THR A 472 -1.17 -31.19 25.94
CA THR A 472 0.20 -30.84 26.41
C THR A 472 0.91 -32.09 26.90
N VAL A 473 2.01 -32.42 26.23
CA VAL A 473 2.92 -33.49 26.66
C VAL A 473 4.12 -32.84 27.38
N TYR A 474 4.28 -33.13 28.67
CA TYR A 474 5.37 -32.55 29.45
C TYR A 474 6.70 -33.23 29.10
N SER A 475 7.82 -32.48 29.26
CA SER A 475 9.17 -33.04 29.27
C SER A 475 9.55 -33.46 30.68
N ILE A 476 10.33 -34.51 30.83
CA ILE A 476 10.97 -34.87 32.09
C ILE A 476 11.87 -33.70 32.56
N LEU A 477 12.46 -32.98 31.61
CA LEU A 477 13.33 -31.84 31.90
C LEU A 477 12.56 -30.65 32.50
N ASP A 478 11.25 -30.55 32.28
CA ASP A 478 10.41 -29.49 32.89
C ASP A 478 10.35 -29.61 34.43
N PHE A 479 10.68 -30.80 34.98
CA PHE A 479 10.67 -31.10 36.42
C PHE A 479 12.07 -31.13 37.02
N VAL A 480 13.12 -30.91 36.21
CA VAL A 480 14.50 -30.86 36.68
C VAL A 480 14.82 -29.43 37.08
N GLU A 481 15.23 -29.25 38.30
CA GLU A 481 15.71 -27.96 38.76
C GLU A 481 17.05 -27.63 38.09
N GLU A 482 17.12 -26.50 37.43
CA GLU A 482 18.37 -25.96 36.88
C GLU A 482 19.14 -25.24 37.99
N TYR A 483 20.20 -25.90 38.50
CA TYR A 483 21.08 -25.23 39.43
C TYR A 483 22.12 -24.37 38.71
N LYS A 484 22.38 -23.19 39.26
CA LYS A 484 23.39 -22.26 38.74
C LYS A 484 24.45 -21.96 39.80
N VAL A 485 25.67 -21.81 39.37
CA VAL A 485 26.80 -21.42 40.21
C VAL A 485 27.33 -20.08 39.74
N THR A 486 27.51 -19.16 40.69
CA THR A 486 28.08 -17.84 40.41
C THR A 486 29.52 -17.80 40.83
N ILE A 487 30.39 -17.23 40.02
CA ILE A 487 31.79 -16.96 40.36
C ILE A 487 32.09 -15.48 40.15
N ASP A 488 32.67 -14.87 41.18
CA ASP A 488 33.06 -13.47 41.22
C ASP A 488 34.49 -13.31 41.73
N GLY A 489 35.04 -12.10 41.64
CA GLY A 489 36.38 -11.74 42.10
C GLY A 489 37.43 -11.79 40.99
N GLU A 490 38.68 -12.15 41.38
CA GLU A 490 39.85 -12.13 40.50
C GLU A 490 39.91 -13.35 39.57
N ILE A 491 38.89 -13.49 38.74
CA ILE A 491 38.72 -14.51 37.70
C ILE A 491 38.58 -13.87 36.34
N LYS A 492 39.06 -14.51 35.27
CA LYS A 492 39.04 -13.89 33.91
C LYS A 492 37.64 -13.69 33.34
N LYS A 493 36.71 -14.56 33.67
CA LYS A 493 35.32 -14.48 33.23
C LYS A 493 34.37 -14.66 34.41
N PRO A 494 34.16 -13.63 35.24
CA PRO A 494 33.18 -13.68 36.31
C PRO A 494 31.77 -13.79 35.73
N GLY A 495 30.82 -14.42 36.44
CA GLY A 495 29.44 -14.57 35.98
C GLY A 495 28.74 -15.79 36.57
N VAL A 496 27.54 -16.04 36.00
CA VAL A 496 26.67 -17.18 36.35
C VAL A 496 26.85 -18.26 35.30
N TYR A 497 27.02 -19.49 35.77
CA TYR A 497 27.24 -20.68 34.95
C TYR A 497 26.25 -21.77 35.34
N ASP A 498 25.92 -22.64 34.40
CA ASP A 498 25.05 -23.77 34.68
C ASP A 498 25.81 -24.83 35.49
N TYR A 499 25.14 -25.37 36.52
CA TYR A 499 25.70 -26.47 37.33
C TYR A 499 25.34 -27.82 36.71
N HIS A 500 26.33 -28.67 36.56
CA HIS A 500 26.13 -30.05 36.14
C HIS A 500 26.61 -30.98 37.23
N GLU A 501 25.92 -32.10 37.44
CA GLU A 501 26.32 -33.09 38.42
C GLU A 501 27.75 -33.58 38.12
N GLY A 502 28.60 -33.63 39.18
CA GLY A 502 30.01 -33.94 39.04
C GLY A 502 30.93 -32.75 38.72
N LEU A 503 30.39 -31.53 38.57
CA LEU A 503 31.21 -30.32 38.36
C LEU A 503 32.13 -30.10 39.59
N THR A 504 33.45 -30.14 39.36
CA THR A 504 34.45 -29.84 40.41
C THR A 504 34.81 -28.35 40.39
N LEU A 505 35.35 -27.83 41.51
CA LEU A 505 35.85 -26.47 41.57
C LEU A 505 36.91 -26.21 40.49
N ASN A 506 37.76 -27.18 40.19
CA ASN A 506 38.80 -27.06 39.18
C ASN A 506 38.18 -26.90 37.77
N ASP A 507 37.20 -27.74 37.43
CA ASP A 507 36.49 -27.63 36.14
C ASP A 507 35.80 -26.28 36.01
N PHE A 508 35.20 -25.80 37.09
CA PHE A 508 34.52 -24.53 37.13
C PHE A 508 35.48 -23.34 36.94
N LEU A 509 36.65 -23.37 37.60
CA LEU A 509 37.71 -22.37 37.41
C LEU A 509 38.23 -22.36 35.95
N VAL A 510 38.40 -23.54 35.36
CA VAL A 510 38.84 -23.66 33.96
C VAL A 510 37.77 -23.09 33.01
N GLN A 511 36.50 -23.40 33.24
CA GLN A 511 35.39 -22.88 32.46
C GLN A 511 35.28 -21.34 32.55
N ALA A 512 35.54 -20.76 33.71
CA ALA A 512 35.63 -19.34 33.96
C ALA A 512 36.92 -18.67 33.43
N GLY A 513 37.76 -19.41 32.72
CA GLY A 513 38.98 -18.93 32.07
C GLY A 513 40.22 -18.86 32.97
N GLY A 514 40.12 -19.36 34.20
CA GLY A 514 41.18 -19.34 35.19
C GLY A 514 41.32 -18.03 35.95
N LEU A 515 42.12 -18.06 37.01
CA LEU A 515 42.42 -16.90 37.87
C LEU A 515 43.17 -15.81 37.12
N THR A 516 42.99 -14.55 37.52
CA THR A 516 43.84 -13.44 37.06
C THR A 516 45.20 -13.46 37.78
N GLY A 517 46.16 -12.69 37.28
CA GLY A 517 47.50 -12.59 37.90
C GLY A 517 47.49 -11.94 39.30
N SER A 518 46.44 -11.26 39.69
CA SER A 518 46.22 -10.59 40.98
C SER A 518 45.40 -11.42 41.94
N ALA A 519 44.94 -12.60 41.54
CA ALA A 519 44.11 -13.45 42.37
C ALA A 519 44.84 -13.94 43.62
N SER A 520 44.16 -13.94 44.77
CA SER A 520 44.63 -14.61 45.94
C SER A 520 44.63 -16.13 45.73
N LYS A 521 45.46 -16.86 46.50
CA LYS A 521 45.48 -18.33 46.46
C LYS A 521 44.32 -18.96 47.25
N ARG A 522 43.27 -18.18 47.56
CA ARG A 522 42.13 -18.61 48.36
C ARG A 522 40.83 -18.38 47.61
N VAL A 523 40.03 -19.42 47.55
CA VAL A 523 38.65 -19.35 47.03
C VAL A 523 37.68 -19.59 48.18
N GLU A 524 36.67 -18.76 48.28
CA GLU A 524 35.57 -18.92 49.23
C GLU A 524 34.35 -19.44 48.45
N ILE A 525 33.74 -20.51 48.93
CA ILE A 525 32.54 -21.12 48.35
C ILE A 525 31.42 -20.99 49.38
N ALA A 526 30.35 -20.31 48.99
CA ALA A 526 29.09 -20.26 49.72
C ALA A 526 28.12 -21.29 49.13
N ARG A 527 27.80 -22.33 49.89
CA ARG A 527 26.83 -23.36 49.48
C ARG A 527 25.53 -23.16 50.24
N MET A 528 24.41 -23.01 49.53
CA MET A 528 23.09 -22.94 50.14
C MET A 528 22.75 -24.25 50.84
N ILE A 529 22.21 -24.18 52.06
CA ILE A 529 21.69 -25.34 52.82
C ILE A 529 20.26 -25.59 52.37
N VAL A 530 19.91 -26.86 52.10
CA VAL A 530 18.55 -27.26 51.77
C VAL A 530 17.61 -26.96 52.95
N SER A 531 16.41 -26.42 52.68
CA SER A 531 15.49 -25.95 53.71
C SER A 531 15.09 -26.99 54.75
N GLU A 532 15.15 -28.28 54.42
CA GLU A 532 14.88 -29.39 55.33
C GLU A 532 15.96 -29.56 56.41
N GLN A 533 17.14 -28.98 56.20
CA GLN A 533 18.27 -29.02 57.15
C GLN A 533 18.39 -27.74 57.99
N ILE A 534 17.50 -26.78 57.74
CA ILE A 534 17.45 -25.53 58.51
C ILE A 534 16.44 -25.73 59.63
N ASP A 535 16.93 -25.81 60.89
CA ASP A 535 16.13 -25.90 62.10
C ASP A 535 16.55 -24.82 63.11
N ASP A 536 15.86 -24.76 64.27
CA ASP A 536 16.16 -23.80 65.30
C ASP A 536 17.56 -24.00 65.90
N ALA A 537 18.17 -25.19 65.73
CA ALA A 537 19.54 -25.50 66.20
C ALA A 537 20.62 -25.10 65.15
N ASN A 538 20.21 -25.02 63.83
CA ASN A 538 21.11 -24.58 62.77
C ASN A 538 20.40 -23.55 61.87
N PRO A 539 20.36 -22.28 62.30
CA PRO A 539 19.66 -21.24 61.57
C PRO A 539 20.41 -20.69 60.34
N ASN A 540 21.60 -21.22 60.04
CA ASN A 540 22.40 -20.77 58.93
C ASN A 540 21.81 -21.24 57.61
N LYS A 541 21.68 -20.32 56.68
CA LYS A 541 21.15 -20.58 55.34
C LYS A 541 22.21 -20.96 54.31
N ALA A 542 23.47 -20.83 54.67
CA ALA A 542 24.61 -21.20 53.82
C ALA A 542 25.79 -21.65 54.63
N GLU A 543 26.54 -22.62 54.10
CA GLU A 543 27.86 -23.06 54.61
C GLU A 543 28.94 -22.38 53.76
N LEU A 544 30.03 -21.94 54.48
CA LEU A 544 31.16 -21.26 53.85
C LEU A 544 32.38 -22.20 53.92
N PHE A 545 32.94 -22.51 52.78
CA PHE A 545 34.16 -23.29 52.62
C PHE A 545 35.26 -22.37 52.08
N ASN A 546 36.44 -22.45 52.76
CA ASN A 546 37.65 -21.75 52.34
C ASN A 546 38.65 -22.77 51.81
N ILE A 547 38.97 -22.65 50.52
CA ILE A 547 39.88 -23.60 49.84
C ILE A 547 41.12 -22.82 49.38
N GLU A 548 42.31 -23.33 49.76
CA GLU A 548 43.59 -22.85 49.24
C GLU A 548 43.88 -23.52 47.89
N ILE A 549 44.15 -22.75 46.89
CA ILE A 549 44.49 -23.23 45.53
C ILE A 549 46.01 -23.23 45.40
N SER A 550 46.62 -24.42 45.23
CA SER A 550 48.01 -24.54 44.84
C SER A 550 48.18 -24.40 43.32
N PRO A 551 49.25 -23.69 42.85
CA PRO A 551 49.51 -23.59 41.40
C PRO A 551 49.84 -24.92 40.73
N THR A 552 49.99 -25.97 41.50
CA THR A 552 50.44 -27.32 41.07
C THR A 552 49.35 -28.39 41.16
N ASN A 553 48.14 -28.05 41.55
CA ASN A 553 47.00 -28.97 41.53
C ASN A 553 45.83 -28.35 40.77
#